data_14ce70d2bab256f4d6208e36b5781559
#
_entry.id   14ce70d2bab256f4d6208e36b5781559
#
_cell.length_a   1.000
_cell.length_b   1.000
_cell.length_c   1.000
_cell.angle_alpha   90.00
_cell.angle_beta   90.00
_cell.angle_gamma   90.00
#
_symmetry.space_group_name_H-M   'P 1'
#
loop_
_entity.id
_entity.type
_entity.pdbx_description
1 polymer ?
#
loop_
_entity_poly.entity_id
_entity_poly.type
_entity_poly.pdbx_seq_one_letter_code
_entity_poly.pdbx_strand_id
1 'polypeptide(L)'
;MLGLLYRIPLTRLLGGSGMGYYSSAFCLFTPVMALAAAGIPSAMARLAAEDHAFERYAQLRKTKRTAMRLYTGIGLACAAVVVLFSLPAARLFTGSRNAGYAIACLAPALVFCTAMSVERGYYEGLHNMYPTAVSEIIETVFRLLLGLGSAYGVHAYALDEFARKGSCFGVACADAAQASQAALPFAAAAAVLGSSLASGIACIYLLVRSKLKGDGITPGMLKKDVVTERSGKIVRRLLSYSLPVSLAALITTLTGMIDMLTVNPCAAAAIDRQPQRFAHLLGGELTRDMLPNFIYGSYTGLAVAAAGLVPTLTAMLGKSALAGVAEAFAKGDGKAVEQRLNKMMMLCSMIAFPSAMGISLMSRQILELLFSGRSAEIAAAAPSLRILGAAVLLMSLSLPCFTMMQTLGRSKQVMLIMLCGGAVKLAANVLLIRLPAFALTGAAISTVISEAFICLCSVRITYRAAGARCDRKNVLLKPCYTGLMACAAAFLTRQLLLKWDFIAVKPRLITLLAVFFSVIMYLITVALLCEMPKKTLFSAFCKKNRKNT
;
A
#
# COMPACT_ATOMS: atom_id res chain seq x y z
N MET A 1 -6.66 4.12 4.72
CA MET A 1 -7.64 5.11 4.18
C MET A 1 -7.00 6.47 3.90
N LEU A 2 -6.28 7.09 4.83
CA LEU A 2 -5.64 8.40 4.63
C LEU A 2 -4.67 8.46 3.43
N GLY A 3 -3.99 7.35 3.11
CA GLY A 3 -3.12 7.28 1.92
C GLY A 3 -3.84 7.45 0.58
N LEU A 4 -5.12 7.05 0.49
CA LEU A 4 -5.94 7.30 -0.69
C LEU A 4 -6.37 8.77 -0.76
N LEU A 5 -6.75 9.37 0.38
CA LEU A 5 -7.07 10.79 0.46
C LEU A 5 -5.91 11.67 -0.03
N TYR A 6 -4.67 11.25 0.19
CA TYR A 6 -3.49 11.90 -0.37
C TYR A 6 -3.34 11.68 -1.87
N ARG A 7 -3.55 10.44 -2.35
CA ARG A 7 -3.33 10.09 -3.77
C ARG A 7 -4.33 10.76 -4.71
N ILE A 8 -5.59 10.92 -4.33
CA ILE A 8 -6.63 11.51 -5.17
C ILE A 8 -6.26 12.95 -5.59
N PRO A 9 -6.03 13.92 -4.68
CA PRO A 9 -5.65 15.28 -5.07
C PRO A 9 -4.27 15.32 -5.73
N LEU A 10 -3.33 14.47 -5.32
CA LEU A 10 -2.02 14.39 -5.95
C LEU A 10 -2.12 13.96 -7.42
N THR A 11 -2.96 12.97 -7.74
CA THR A 11 -3.17 12.54 -9.13
C THR A 11 -3.85 13.63 -9.96
N ARG A 12 -4.74 14.42 -9.36
CA ARG A 12 -5.34 15.58 -10.05
C ARG A 12 -4.32 16.65 -10.39
N LEU A 13 -3.30 16.84 -9.57
CA LEU A 13 -2.24 17.81 -9.79
C LEU A 13 -1.21 17.31 -10.80
N LEU A 14 -0.71 16.09 -10.60
CA LEU A 14 0.42 15.54 -11.36
C LEU A 14 0.03 14.86 -12.68
N GLY A 15 -1.24 14.45 -12.84
CA GLY A 15 -1.66 13.66 -14.00
C GLY A 15 -0.98 12.29 -14.09
N GLY A 16 -1.18 11.59 -15.23
CA GLY A 16 -0.60 10.26 -15.43
C GLY A 16 0.92 10.26 -15.48
N SER A 17 1.53 11.19 -16.20
CA SER A 17 2.99 11.27 -16.35
C SER A 17 3.70 11.61 -15.03
N GLY A 18 3.19 12.60 -14.28
CA GLY A 18 3.75 12.96 -12.98
C GLY A 18 3.56 11.84 -11.94
N MET A 19 2.42 11.14 -11.97
CA MET A 19 2.20 9.95 -11.13
C MET A 19 3.12 8.79 -11.51
N GLY A 20 3.54 8.70 -12.77
CA GLY A 20 4.58 7.75 -13.21
C GLY A 20 5.90 8.01 -12.50
N TYR A 21 6.39 9.24 -12.47
CA TYR A 21 7.62 9.62 -11.75
C TYR A 21 7.50 9.37 -10.24
N TYR A 22 6.38 9.76 -9.65
CA TYR A 22 6.07 9.52 -8.23
C TYR A 22 6.06 8.03 -7.88
N SER A 23 5.34 7.22 -8.66
CA SER A 23 5.22 5.78 -8.42
C SER A 23 6.54 5.05 -8.61
N SER A 24 7.34 5.45 -9.61
CA SER A 24 8.68 4.89 -9.85
C SER A 24 9.63 5.14 -8.68
N ALA A 25 9.58 6.34 -8.10
CA ALA A 25 10.39 6.66 -6.93
C ALA A 25 10.02 5.77 -5.73
N PHE A 26 8.73 5.62 -5.43
CA PHE A 26 8.28 4.74 -4.34
C PHE A 26 8.56 3.27 -4.62
N CYS A 27 8.48 2.83 -5.86
CA CYS A 27 8.73 1.45 -6.24
C CYS A 27 10.18 1.03 -5.99
N LEU A 28 11.14 1.92 -6.26
CA LEU A 28 12.56 1.69 -5.94
C LEU A 28 12.85 1.85 -4.44
N PHE A 29 12.19 2.81 -3.79
CA PHE A 29 12.38 3.08 -2.38
C PHE A 29 11.89 1.94 -1.48
N THR A 30 10.73 1.34 -1.81
CA THR A 30 10.06 0.37 -0.92
C THR A 30 10.91 -0.88 -0.63
N PRO A 31 11.61 -1.51 -1.60
CA PRO A 31 12.51 -2.62 -1.31
C PRO A 31 13.72 -2.22 -0.44
N VAL A 32 14.31 -1.05 -0.70
CA VAL A 32 15.42 -0.53 0.11
C VAL A 32 14.94 -0.28 1.54
N MET A 33 13.78 0.32 1.70
CA MET A 33 13.15 0.56 2.99
C MET A 33 12.81 -0.74 3.72
N ALA A 34 12.31 -1.75 3.01
CA ALA A 34 12.01 -3.07 3.57
C ALA A 34 13.27 -3.73 4.13
N LEU A 35 14.36 -3.67 3.40
CA LEU A 35 15.66 -4.20 3.84
C LEU A 35 16.20 -3.42 5.05
N ALA A 36 16.15 -2.08 5.00
CA ALA A 36 16.75 -1.21 6.00
C ALA A 36 15.95 -1.14 7.31
N ALA A 37 14.61 -1.19 7.25
CA ALA A 37 13.78 -0.79 8.38
C ALA A 37 12.68 -1.78 8.81
N ALA A 38 12.21 -2.70 7.94
CA ALA A 38 11.02 -3.51 8.23
C ALA A 38 11.19 -4.45 9.44
N GLY A 39 12.39 -4.97 9.68
CA GLY A 39 12.68 -5.86 10.81
C GLY A 39 12.99 -5.15 12.12
N ILE A 40 13.22 -3.83 12.10
CA ILE A 40 13.67 -3.08 13.27
C ILE A 40 12.63 -3.08 14.40
N PRO A 41 11.34 -2.73 14.15
CA PRO A 41 10.35 -2.65 15.23
C PRO A 41 10.19 -3.99 15.96
N SER A 42 10.11 -5.10 15.22
CA SER A 42 9.93 -6.43 15.80
C SER A 42 11.14 -6.90 16.62
N ALA A 43 12.36 -6.64 16.13
CA ALA A 43 13.59 -6.96 16.84
C ALA A 43 13.74 -6.12 18.12
N MET A 44 13.47 -4.82 18.01
CA MET A 44 13.57 -3.90 19.15
C MET A 44 12.49 -4.19 20.18
N ALA A 45 11.22 -4.43 19.76
CA ALA A 45 10.13 -4.76 20.66
C ALA A 45 10.40 -6.05 21.44
N ARG A 46 10.94 -7.08 20.77
CA ARG A 46 11.30 -8.33 21.42
C ARG A 46 12.38 -8.15 22.48
N LEU A 47 13.49 -7.47 22.14
CA LEU A 47 14.57 -7.24 23.08
C LEU A 47 14.14 -6.31 24.23
N ALA A 48 13.32 -5.30 23.94
CA ALA A 48 12.81 -4.40 24.96
C ALA A 48 11.85 -5.12 25.93
N ALA A 49 10.96 -5.97 25.41
CA ALA A 49 10.07 -6.77 26.25
C ALA A 49 10.84 -7.78 27.12
N GLU A 50 11.87 -8.42 26.55
CA GLU A 50 12.72 -9.36 27.29
C GLU A 50 13.48 -8.64 28.42
N ASP A 51 14.19 -7.54 28.12
CA ASP A 51 14.93 -6.78 29.12
C ASP A 51 14.00 -6.15 30.18
N HIS A 52 12.78 -5.76 29.81
CA HIS A 52 11.76 -5.25 30.73
C HIS A 52 11.22 -6.33 31.67
N ALA A 53 10.93 -7.52 31.13
CA ALA A 53 10.41 -8.65 31.93
C ALA A 53 11.41 -9.14 32.99
N PHE A 54 12.71 -9.01 32.71
CA PHE A 54 13.78 -9.33 33.66
C PHE A 54 14.26 -8.15 34.49
N GLU A 55 13.54 -7.02 34.49
CA GLU A 55 13.88 -5.76 35.18
C GLU A 55 15.28 -5.19 34.84
N ARG A 56 15.84 -5.53 33.67
CA ARG A 56 17.17 -5.09 33.22
C ARG A 56 17.12 -3.72 32.56
N TYR A 57 16.80 -2.68 33.31
CA TYR A 57 16.53 -1.34 32.78
C TYR A 57 17.78 -0.62 32.22
N ALA A 58 18.95 -0.83 32.83
CA ALA A 58 20.20 -0.27 32.28
C ALA A 58 20.58 -0.94 30.95
N GLN A 59 20.41 -2.26 30.85
CA GLN A 59 20.57 -3.01 29.60
C GLN A 59 19.59 -2.51 28.54
N LEU A 60 18.33 -2.35 28.88
CA LEU A 60 17.29 -1.84 27.99
C LEU A 60 17.64 -0.49 27.37
N ARG A 61 18.11 0.48 28.17
CA ARG A 61 18.59 1.79 27.66
C ARG A 61 19.84 1.66 26.79
N LYS A 62 20.75 0.78 27.13
CA LYS A 62 21.93 0.50 26.32
C LYS A 62 21.56 -0.12 24.99
N THR A 63 20.63 -1.10 24.99
CA THR A 63 20.05 -1.72 23.79
C THR A 63 19.43 -0.66 22.87
N LYS A 64 18.59 0.24 23.40
CA LYS A 64 17.98 1.37 22.65
C LYS A 64 19.04 2.27 22.02
N ARG A 65 20.05 2.71 22.78
CA ARG A 65 21.13 3.59 22.26
C ARG A 65 21.95 2.91 21.18
N THR A 66 22.27 1.62 21.37
CA THR A 66 23.02 0.83 20.40
C THR A 66 22.21 0.61 19.12
N ALA A 67 20.93 0.28 19.24
CA ALA A 67 20.02 0.14 18.12
C ALA A 67 19.88 1.45 17.34
N MET A 68 19.71 2.59 18.03
CA MET A 68 19.61 3.90 17.39
C MET A 68 20.85 4.21 16.54
N ARG A 69 22.06 4.03 17.09
CA ARG A 69 23.31 4.27 16.35
C ARG A 69 23.45 3.34 15.16
N LEU A 70 23.19 2.04 15.36
CA LEU A 70 23.30 1.03 14.31
C LEU A 70 22.35 1.32 13.14
N TYR A 71 21.07 1.44 13.43
CA TYR A 71 20.07 1.55 12.39
C TYR A 71 20.00 2.92 11.73
N THR A 72 20.31 4.01 12.45
CA THR A 72 20.50 5.32 11.83
C THR A 72 21.72 5.31 10.91
N GLY A 73 22.81 4.63 11.28
CA GLY A 73 23.96 4.43 10.41
C GLY A 73 23.63 3.64 9.14
N ILE A 74 22.86 2.54 9.26
CA ILE A 74 22.37 1.78 8.11
C ILE A 74 21.45 2.65 7.25
N GLY A 75 20.53 3.41 7.85
CA GLY A 75 19.65 4.34 7.14
C GLY A 75 20.43 5.39 6.34
N LEU A 76 21.48 5.96 6.93
CA LEU A 76 22.36 6.93 6.26
C LEU A 76 23.13 6.29 5.09
N ALA A 77 23.67 5.10 5.28
CA ALA A 77 24.36 4.36 4.21
C ALA A 77 23.41 4.04 3.05
N CYS A 78 22.20 3.55 3.35
CA CYS A 78 21.17 3.30 2.34
C CYS A 78 20.74 4.59 1.63
N ALA A 79 20.59 5.71 2.36
CA ALA A 79 20.25 7.01 1.79
C ALA A 79 21.35 7.49 0.83
N ALA A 80 22.62 7.37 1.21
CA ALA A 80 23.76 7.72 0.35
C ALA A 80 23.77 6.87 -0.94
N VAL A 81 23.53 5.56 -0.83
CA VAL A 81 23.41 4.67 -1.99
C VAL A 81 22.26 5.09 -2.89
N VAL A 82 21.07 5.39 -2.34
CA VAL A 82 19.91 5.84 -3.13
C VAL A 82 20.20 7.14 -3.86
N VAL A 83 20.85 8.13 -3.22
CA VAL A 83 21.23 9.39 -3.89
C VAL A 83 22.22 9.14 -5.00
N LEU A 84 23.28 8.37 -4.73
CA LEU A 84 24.35 8.10 -5.71
C LEU A 84 23.83 7.36 -6.95
N PHE A 85 22.93 6.40 -6.76
CA PHE A 85 22.36 5.59 -7.83
C PHE A 85 21.03 6.12 -8.38
N SER A 86 20.50 7.25 -7.90
CA SER A 86 19.19 7.79 -8.30
C SER A 86 19.07 8.03 -9.82
N LEU A 87 20.06 8.67 -10.44
CA LEU A 87 20.07 8.96 -11.87
C LEU A 87 20.31 7.72 -12.75
N PRO A 88 21.31 6.84 -12.47
CA PRO A 88 21.46 5.57 -13.16
C PRO A 88 20.22 4.68 -13.06
N ALA A 89 19.65 4.56 -11.87
CA ALA A 89 18.45 3.77 -11.64
C ALA A 89 17.24 4.34 -12.41
N ALA A 90 17.05 5.66 -12.41
CA ALA A 90 16.00 6.29 -13.18
C ALA A 90 16.11 5.96 -14.67
N ARG A 91 17.30 6.06 -15.26
CA ARG A 91 17.52 5.73 -16.68
C ARG A 91 17.22 4.25 -16.96
N LEU A 92 17.72 3.35 -16.10
CA LEU A 92 17.59 1.91 -16.31
C LEU A 92 16.14 1.45 -16.18
N PHE A 93 15.38 1.99 -15.20
CA PHE A 93 14.07 1.47 -14.83
C PHE A 93 12.91 2.24 -15.46
N THR A 94 13.07 3.53 -15.74
CA THR A 94 11.98 4.35 -16.31
C THR A 94 12.27 4.84 -17.74
N GLY A 95 13.47 4.63 -18.24
CA GLY A 95 13.92 5.19 -19.52
C GLY A 95 14.12 6.71 -19.50
N SER A 96 13.86 7.40 -18.38
CA SER A 96 13.91 8.86 -18.25
C SER A 96 14.78 9.29 -17.07
N ARG A 97 15.64 10.29 -17.27
CA ARG A 97 16.41 10.91 -16.17
C ARG A 97 15.52 11.64 -15.18
N ASN A 98 14.37 12.09 -15.61
CA ASN A 98 13.47 12.95 -14.84
C ASN A 98 12.93 12.28 -13.55
N ALA A 99 12.78 10.95 -13.55
CA ALA A 99 12.41 10.22 -12.34
C ALA A 99 13.50 10.24 -11.24
N GLY A 100 14.75 10.52 -11.60
CA GLY A 100 15.89 10.54 -10.67
C GLY A 100 15.75 11.59 -9.58
N TYR A 101 15.17 12.75 -9.88
CA TYR A 101 14.90 13.79 -8.89
C TYR A 101 13.95 13.30 -7.79
N ALA A 102 12.86 12.63 -8.17
CA ALA A 102 11.92 12.06 -7.20
C ALA A 102 12.55 10.94 -6.35
N ILE A 103 13.41 10.09 -6.96
CA ILE A 103 14.13 9.03 -6.25
C ILE A 103 15.10 9.63 -5.20
N ALA A 104 15.89 10.65 -5.58
CA ALA A 104 16.81 11.31 -4.68
C ALA A 104 16.11 11.97 -3.49
N CYS A 105 14.93 12.56 -3.70
CA CYS A 105 14.13 13.20 -2.66
C CYS A 105 13.56 12.23 -1.61
N LEU A 106 13.59 10.91 -1.85
CA LEU A 106 13.21 9.88 -0.86
C LEU A 106 14.36 9.50 0.09
N ALA A 107 15.60 9.78 -0.26
CA ALA A 107 16.75 9.37 0.53
C ALA A 107 16.69 9.83 2.02
N PRO A 108 16.31 11.08 2.36
CA PRO A 108 16.18 11.49 3.75
C PRO A 108 15.16 10.67 4.55
N ALA A 109 14.08 10.19 3.89
CA ALA A 109 13.07 9.37 4.54
C ALA A 109 13.66 8.07 5.11
N LEU A 110 14.68 7.47 4.47
CA LEU A 110 15.33 6.24 4.98
C LEU A 110 15.94 6.47 6.37
N VAL A 111 16.60 7.60 6.57
CA VAL A 111 17.21 7.95 7.87
C VAL A 111 16.14 8.16 8.94
N PHE A 112 15.11 8.92 8.61
CA PHE A 112 14.02 9.18 9.56
C PHE A 112 13.21 7.93 9.88
N CYS A 113 12.91 7.11 8.88
CA CYS A 113 12.14 5.89 9.08
C CYS A 113 12.91 4.85 9.89
N THR A 114 14.23 4.67 9.69
CA THR A 114 15.01 3.74 10.51
C THR A 114 15.09 4.18 11.96
N ALA A 115 15.36 5.47 12.24
CA ALA A 115 15.36 6.03 13.58
C ALA A 115 13.99 5.90 14.27
N MET A 116 12.92 6.25 13.56
CA MET A 116 11.54 6.13 14.03
C MET A 116 11.14 4.69 14.34
N SER A 117 11.60 3.72 13.53
CA SER A 117 11.34 2.30 13.72
C SER A 117 11.95 1.77 15.03
N VAL A 118 13.12 2.27 15.43
CA VAL A 118 13.73 1.93 16.73
C VAL A 118 12.88 2.46 17.89
N GLU A 119 12.44 3.71 17.83
CA GLU A 119 11.60 4.31 18.88
C GLU A 119 10.24 3.60 18.97
N ARG A 120 9.57 3.34 17.84
CA ARG A 120 8.30 2.59 17.80
C ARG A 120 8.47 1.22 18.43
N GLY A 121 9.45 0.43 17.98
CA GLY A 121 9.71 -0.91 18.53
C GLY A 121 10.07 -0.88 20.03
N TYR A 122 10.78 0.15 20.48
CA TYR A 122 11.08 0.32 21.90
C TYR A 122 9.81 0.49 22.75
N TYR A 123 8.91 1.40 22.36
CA TYR A 123 7.66 1.61 23.09
C TYR A 123 6.68 0.44 22.99
N GLU A 124 6.64 -0.23 21.83
CA GLU A 124 5.85 -1.45 21.64
C GLU A 124 6.31 -2.58 22.58
N GLY A 125 7.63 -2.73 22.75
CA GLY A 125 8.20 -3.68 23.70
C GLY A 125 7.90 -3.37 25.18
N LEU A 126 7.66 -2.09 25.49
CA LEU A 126 7.17 -1.64 26.81
C LEU A 126 5.64 -1.72 26.94
N HIS A 127 4.94 -2.38 26.02
CA HIS A 127 3.47 -2.45 25.94
C HIS A 127 2.76 -1.09 25.84
N ASN A 128 3.46 -0.05 25.36
CA ASN A 128 2.92 1.29 25.18
C ASN A 128 2.78 1.62 23.68
N MET A 129 1.62 1.32 23.10
CA MET A 129 1.33 1.57 21.70
C MET A 129 0.97 3.03 21.36
N TYR A 130 0.75 3.88 22.37
CA TYR A 130 0.30 5.26 22.17
C TYR A 130 1.30 6.12 21.34
N PRO A 131 2.63 6.09 21.62
CA PRO A 131 3.58 6.87 20.82
C PRO A 131 3.62 6.44 19.35
N THR A 132 3.55 5.13 19.10
CA THR A 132 3.49 4.57 17.74
C THR A 132 2.27 5.09 17.00
N ALA A 133 1.06 4.96 17.57
CA ALA A 133 -0.18 5.39 16.95
C ALA A 133 -0.20 6.90 16.64
N VAL A 134 0.23 7.74 17.60
CA VAL A 134 0.28 9.19 17.40
C VAL A 134 1.31 9.57 16.33
N SER A 135 2.48 8.93 16.31
CA SER A 135 3.50 9.20 15.29
C SER A 135 3.02 8.83 13.88
N GLU A 136 2.23 7.76 13.71
CA GLU A 136 1.64 7.37 12.43
C GLU A 136 0.59 8.40 11.94
N ILE A 137 -0.22 8.93 12.85
CA ILE A 137 -1.19 9.98 12.54
C ILE A 137 -0.46 11.25 12.10
N ILE A 138 0.55 11.70 12.88
CA ILE A 138 1.36 12.88 12.56
C ILE A 138 2.01 12.70 11.18
N GLU A 139 2.68 11.58 10.94
CA GLU A 139 3.31 11.30 9.66
C GLU A 139 2.32 11.39 8.50
N THR A 140 1.12 10.82 8.66
CA THR A 140 0.12 10.79 7.60
C THR A 140 -0.49 12.17 7.33
N VAL A 141 -0.79 12.94 8.38
CA VAL A 141 -1.32 14.31 8.26
C VAL A 141 -0.30 15.23 7.59
N PHE A 142 0.95 15.21 8.07
CA PHE A 142 1.99 16.06 7.48
C PHE A 142 2.38 15.61 6.06
N ARG A 143 2.31 14.31 5.73
CA ARG A 143 2.46 13.82 4.36
C ARG A 143 1.40 14.40 3.43
N LEU A 144 0.16 14.48 3.88
CA LEU A 144 -0.92 15.09 3.12
C LEU A 144 -0.67 16.60 2.92
N LEU A 145 -0.35 17.31 3.97
CA LEU A 145 -0.15 18.77 3.92
C LEU A 145 1.12 19.15 3.14
N LEU A 146 2.27 18.61 3.52
CA LEU A 146 3.56 18.96 2.90
C LEU A 146 3.70 18.36 1.51
N GLY A 147 3.24 17.11 1.29
CA GLY A 147 3.32 16.48 -0.02
C GLY A 147 2.48 17.18 -1.08
N LEU A 148 1.24 17.55 -0.75
CA LEU A 148 0.39 18.31 -1.68
C LEU A 148 0.81 19.78 -1.76
N GLY A 149 1.13 20.41 -0.64
CA GLY A 149 1.53 21.82 -0.59
C GLY A 149 2.82 22.07 -1.38
N SER A 150 3.83 21.21 -1.25
CA SER A 150 5.08 21.35 -2.01
C SER A 150 4.89 21.07 -3.51
N ALA A 151 4.09 20.06 -3.86
CA ALA A 151 3.79 19.78 -5.26
C ALA A 151 3.04 20.93 -5.94
N TYR A 152 2.02 21.47 -5.25
CA TYR A 152 1.28 22.64 -5.73
C TYR A 152 2.17 23.88 -5.81
N GLY A 153 3.00 24.14 -4.81
CA GLY A 153 3.92 25.27 -4.78
C GLY A 153 4.92 25.25 -5.96
N VAL A 154 5.51 24.10 -6.25
CA VAL A 154 6.43 23.94 -7.39
C VAL A 154 5.69 24.11 -8.73
N HIS A 155 4.49 23.57 -8.84
CA HIS A 155 3.67 23.72 -10.05
C HIS A 155 3.26 25.19 -10.28
N ALA A 156 2.82 25.88 -9.23
CA ALA A 156 2.47 27.31 -9.30
C ALA A 156 3.68 28.20 -9.63
N TYR A 157 4.83 27.91 -9.00
CA TYR A 157 6.08 28.61 -9.30
C TYR A 157 6.50 28.44 -10.78
N ALA A 158 6.38 27.25 -11.32
CA ALA A 158 6.71 26.95 -12.72
C ALA A 158 5.85 27.76 -13.70
N LEU A 159 4.55 27.88 -13.42
CA LEU A 159 3.63 28.69 -14.25
C LEU A 159 3.92 30.20 -14.13
N ASP A 160 4.27 30.68 -12.94
CA ASP A 160 4.67 32.08 -12.73
C ASP A 160 6.01 32.40 -13.43
N GLU A 161 6.99 31.49 -13.37
CA GLU A 161 8.26 31.63 -14.11
C GLU A 161 8.02 31.67 -15.62
N PHE A 162 7.15 30.80 -16.14
CA PHE A 162 6.76 30.81 -17.55
C PHE A 162 6.10 32.15 -17.94
N ALA A 163 5.18 32.66 -17.14
CA ALA A 163 4.51 33.94 -17.40
C ALA A 163 5.49 35.13 -17.46
N ARG A 164 6.57 35.07 -16.65
CA ARG A 164 7.58 36.15 -16.59
C ARG A 164 8.70 36.00 -17.63
N LYS A 165 9.16 34.78 -17.93
CA LYS A 165 10.39 34.52 -18.69
C LYS A 165 10.15 33.75 -19.97
N GLY A 166 8.95 33.20 -20.22
CA GLY A 166 8.69 32.28 -21.33
C GLY A 166 9.41 30.92 -21.23
N SER A 167 10.01 30.63 -20.07
CA SER A 167 10.74 29.39 -19.81
C SER A 167 10.34 28.80 -18.45
N CYS A 168 10.41 27.46 -18.32
CA CYS A 168 10.14 26.75 -17.09
C CYS A 168 11.35 25.87 -16.74
N PHE A 169 11.99 26.13 -15.58
CA PHE A 169 13.21 25.45 -15.12
C PHE A 169 14.32 25.36 -16.19
N GLY A 170 14.50 26.43 -16.97
CA GLY A 170 15.54 26.53 -18.02
C GLY A 170 15.17 25.89 -19.37
N VAL A 171 13.95 25.38 -19.51
CA VAL A 171 13.40 24.88 -20.78
C VAL A 171 12.49 25.95 -21.39
N ALA A 172 12.76 26.39 -22.63
CA ALA A 172 11.87 27.30 -23.35
C ALA A 172 10.55 26.57 -23.65
N CYS A 173 9.42 27.20 -23.32
CA CYS A 173 8.09 26.64 -23.50
C CYS A 173 7.30 27.58 -24.45
N ALA A 174 6.58 27.01 -25.40
CA ALA A 174 5.72 27.78 -26.29
C ALA A 174 4.39 28.15 -25.64
N ASP A 175 3.84 27.23 -24.83
CA ASP A 175 2.53 27.34 -24.18
C ASP A 175 2.59 27.01 -22.70
N ALA A 176 1.59 27.51 -21.94
CA ALA A 176 1.40 27.18 -20.52
C ALA A 176 1.25 25.68 -20.27
N ALA A 177 0.73 24.95 -21.25
CA ALA A 177 0.59 23.51 -21.21
C ALA A 177 1.96 22.80 -21.24
N GLN A 178 2.87 23.22 -22.11
CA GLN A 178 4.25 22.72 -22.13
C GLN A 178 5.01 23.06 -20.83
N ALA A 179 4.80 24.27 -20.28
CA ALA A 179 5.37 24.65 -19.00
C ALA A 179 4.87 23.77 -17.85
N SER A 180 3.56 23.46 -17.84
CA SER A 180 2.98 22.52 -16.87
C SER A 180 3.61 21.12 -16.98
N GLN A 181 3.84 20.60 -18.19
CA GLN A 181 4.47 19.30 -18.40
C GLN A 181 5.96 19.30 -17.99
N ALA A 182 6.69 20.35 -18.33
CA ALA A 182 8.10 20.50 -17.90
C ALA A 182 8.24 20.58 -16.38
N ALA A 183 7.21 21.06 -15.66
CA ALA A 183 7.17 21.12 -14.20
C ALA A 183 6.89 19.77 -13.53
N LEU A 184 6.27 18.78 -14.21
CA LEU A 184 5.82 17.52 -13.59
C LEU A 184 6.92 16.73 -12.87
N PRO A 185 8.14 16.56 -13.39
CA PRO A 185 9.20 15.86 -12.67
C PRO A 185 9.56 16.53 -11.35
N PHE A 186 9.62 17.86 -11.34
CA PHE A 186 9.95 18.66 -10.16
C PHE A 186 8.80 18.69 -9.16
N ALA A 187 7.56 18.77 -9.62
CA ALA A 187 6.37 18.69 -8.76
C ALA A 187 6.24 17.29 -8.13
N ALA A 188 6.53 16.22 -8.88
CA ALA A 188 6.58 14.87 -8.34
C ALA A 188 7.71 14.71 -7.29
N ALA A 189 8.90 15.27 -7.56
CA ALA A 189 10.01 15.27 -6.61
C ALA A 189 9.67 16.05 -5.34
N ALA A 190 8.99 17.20 -5.46
CA ALA A 190 8.53 17.99 -4.33
C ALA A 190 7.49 17.26 -3.48
N ALA A 191 6.51 16.56 -4.11
CA ALA A 191 5.55 15.71 -3.41
C ALA A 191 6.23 14.63 -2.58
N VAL A 192 7.27 14.01 -3.14
CA VAL A 192 8.08 12.98 -2.51
C VAL A 192 8.90 13.57 -1.36
N LEU A 193 9.53 14.74 -1.56
CA LEU A 193 10.27 15.45 -0.52
C LEU A 193 9.36 15.83 0.66
N GLY A 194 8.14 16.31 0.37
CA GLY A 194 7.14 16.57 1.40
C GLY A 194 6.80 15.33 2.23
N SER A 195 6.73 14.15 1.59
CA SER A 195 6.56 12.87 2.30
C SER A 195 7.77 12.53 3.18
N SER A 196 8.98 12.80 2.72
CA SER A 196 10.23 12.60 3.50
C SER A 196 10.28 13.52 4.71
N LEU A 197 9.90 14.79 4.56
CA LEU A 197 9.81 15.76 5.65
C LEU A 197 8.74 15.37 6.69
N ALA A 198 7.62 14.81 6.25
CA ALA A 198 6.58 14.31 7.14
C ALA A 198 7.10 13.19 8.05
N SER A 199 7.88 12.25 7.49
CA SER A 199 8.56 11.21 8.28
C SER A 199 9.58 11.82 9.26
N GLY A 200 10.27 12.90 8.85
CA GLY A 200 11.17 13.67 9.72
C GLY A 200 10.44 14.29 10.92
N ILE A 201 9.29 14.92 10.69
CA ILE A 201 8.46 15.53 11.76
C ILE A 201 7.98 14.45 12.74
N ALA A 202 7.52 13.30 12.24
CA ALA A 202 7.10 12.19 13.09
C ALA A 202 8.28 11.62 13.90
N CYS A 203 9.47 11.55 13.32
CA CYS A 203 10.69 11.15 14.01
C CYS A 203 11.05 12.14 15.13
N ILE A 204 11.03 13.45 14.84
CA ILE A 204 11.28 14.51 15.83
C ILE A 204 10.27 14.41 16.97
N TYR A 205 8.98 14.22 16.68
CA TYR A 205 7.96 14.03 17.71
C TYR A 205 8.32 12.87 18.66
N LEU A 206 8.71 11.70 18.13
CA LEU A 206 9.08 10.55 18.97
C LEU A 206 10.32 10.83 19.82
N LEU A 207 11.36 11.45 19.25
CA LEU A 207 12.58 11.80 19.96
C LEU A 207 12.34 12.84 21.06
N VAL A 208 11.57 13.89 20.77
CA VAL A 208 11.19 14.93 21.74
C VAL A 208 10.33 14.33 22.86
N ARG A 209 9.34 13.53 22.51
CA ARG A 209 8.51 12.83 23.50
C ARG A 209 9.34 11.92 24.39
N SER A 210 10.30 11.16 23.81
CA SER A 210 11.20 10.29 24.57
C SER A 210 12.04 11.06 25.58
N LYS A 211 12.43 12.30 25.27
CA LYS A 211 13.17 13.17 26.17
C LYS A 211 12.30 13.83 27.22
N LEU A 212 11.10 14.33 26.85
CA LEU A 212 10.24 15.13 27.73
C LEU A 212 9.38 14.27 28.67
N LYS A 213 8.74 13.21 28.14
CA LYS A 213 7.84 12.35 28.94
C LYS A 213 8.52 11.09 29.47
N GLY A 214 9.77 10.82 29.00
CA GLY A 214 10.51 9.62 29.38
C GLY A 214 9.85 8.32 28.91
N ASP A 215 10.33 7.24 29.46
CA ASP A 215 9.92 5.87 29.18
C ASP A 215 9.27 5.17 30.40
N GLY A 216 9.03 5.91 31.48
CA GLY A 216 8.52 5.36 32.75
C GLY A 216 9.60 4.73 33.64
N ILE A 217 10.85 4.69 33.17
CA ILE A 217 11.97 4.12 33.93
C ILE A 217 12.61 5.18 34.81
N THR A 218 12.47 5.00 36.12
CA THR A 218 13.01 5.95 37.11
C THR A 218 14.52 5.76 37.32
N PRO A 219 15.26 6.79 37.79
CA PRO A 219 16.69 6.65 38.10
C PRO A 219 17.00 5.56 39.12
N GLY A 220 16.06 5.25 40.05
CA GLY A 220 16.18 4.17 41.01
C GLY A 220 16.17 2.78 40.37
N MET A 221 15.35 2.58 39.32
CA MET A 221 15.29 1.33 38.58
C MET A 221 16.60 1.06 37.82
N LEU A 222 17.26 2.09 37.34
CA LEU A 222 18.53 1.98 36.61
C LEU A 222 19.71 1.53 37.49
N LYS A 223 19.63 1.74 38.81
CA LYS A 223 20.69 1.33 39.75
C LYS A 223 20.62 -0.15 40.15
N LYS A 224 19.51 -0.82 39.84
CA LYS A 224 19.31 -2.25 40.20
C LYS A 224 20.15 -3.18 39.28
N ASP A 225 20.48 -2.76 38.07
CA ASP A 225 21.17 -3.57 37.07
C ASP A 225 22.59 -3.00 36.80
N VAL A 226 23.59 -3.68 37.33
CA VAL A 226 25.01 -3.24 37.28
C VAL A 226 25.74 -3.81 36.05
N VAL A 227 25.27 -4.96 35.52
CA VAL A 227 25.99 -5.69 34.46
C VAL A 227 25.25 -5.55 33.13
N THR A 228 25.84 -4.79 32.20
CA THR A 228 25.30 -4.65 30.85
C THR A 228 26.13 -5.42 29.82
N GLU A 229 25.47 -6.03 28.83
CA GLU A 229 26.13 -6.73 27.71
C GLU A 229 27.01 -5.77 26.89
N ARG A 230 28.08 -6.32 26.29
CA ARG A 230 28.91 -5.57 25.33
C ARG A 230 28.09 -5.16 24.11
N SER A 231 28.31 -3.93 23.59
CA SER A 231 27.56 -3.40 22.43
C SER A 231 27.60 -4.32 21.21
N GLY A 232 28.73 -5.02 20.95
CA GLY A 232 28.84 -5.98 19.84
C GLY A 232 27.88 -7.18 19.99
N LYS A 233 27.64 -7.67 21.21
CA LYS A 233 26.65 -8.74 21.45
C LYS A 233 25.23 -8.26 21.21
N ILE A 234 24.93 -7.03 21.63
CA ILE A 234 23.63 -6.38 21.37
C ILE A 234 23.41 -6.23 19.86
N VAL A 235 24.39 -5.74 19.11
CA VAL A 235 24.33 -5.61 17.65
C VAL A 235 24.04 -6.96 16.99
N ARG A 236 24.77 -8.00 17.37
CA ARG A 236 24.56 -9.35 16.83
C ARG A 236 23.14 -9.86 17.09
N ARG A 237 22.59 -9.65 18.30
CA ARG A 237 21.21 -10.01 18.65
C ARG A 237 20.19 -9.21 17.84
N LEU A 238 20.36 -7.90 17.73
CA LEU A 238 19.51 -7.04 16.91
C LEU A 238 19.47 -7.50 15.46
N LEU A 239 20.62 -7.73 14.83
CA LEU A 239 20.70 -8.19 13.45
C LEU A 239 20.13 -9.59 13.27
N SER A 240 20.35 -10.51 14.22
CA SER A 240 19.82 -11.88 14.12
C SER A 240 18.29 -11.93 14.12
N TYR A 241 17.62 -10.96 14.77
CA TYR A 241 16.17 -10.87 14.78
C TYR A 241 15.62 -10.00 13.63
N SER A 242 16.28 -8.87 13.29
CA SER A 242 15.77 -7.96 12.27
C SER A 242 16.01 -8.46 10.85
N LEU A 243 17.16 -9.07 10.55
CA LEU A 243 17.54 -9.43 9.19
C LEU A 243 16.60 -10.46 8.54
N PRO A 244 16.19 -11.55 9.21
CA PRO A 244 15.23 -12.48 8.61
C PRO A 244 13.88 -11.83 8.28
N VAL A 245 13.40 -10.92 9.14
CA VAL A 245 12.14 -10.19 8.92
C VAL A 245 12.29 -9.18 7.77
N SER A 246 13.41 -8.45 7.73
CA SER A 246 13.72 -7.52 6.64
C SER A 246 13.85 -8.23 5.29
N LEU A 247 14.50 -9.39 5.24
CA LEU A 247 14.63 -10.19 4.01
C LEU A 247 13.26 -10.71 3.53
N ALA A 248 12.40 -11.16 4.44
CA ALA A 248 11.05 -11.56 4.10
C ALA A 248 10.23 -10.38 3.53
N ALA A 249 10.34 -9.21 4.16
CA ALA A 249 9.69 -7.99 3.68
C ALA A 249 10.25 -7.52 2.33
N LEU A 250 11.57 -7.61 2.12
CA LEU A 250 12.20 -7.32 0.82
C LEU A 250 11.60 -8.16 -0.30
N ILE A 251 11.48 -9.46 -0.10
CA ILE A 251 10.94 -10.37 -1.11
C ILE A 251 9.48 -10.02 -1.45
N THR A 252 8.66 -9.67 -0.45
CA THR A 252 7.29 -9.25 -0.70
C THR A 252 7.19 -7.95 -1.48
N THR A 253 8.11 -7.01 -1.27
CA THR A 253 8.13 -5.71 -1.97
C THR A 253 8.70 -5.81 -3.39
N LEU A 254 9.58 -6.78 -3.67
CA LEU A 254 10.13 -7.02 -5.02
C LEU A 254 9.03 -7.35 -6.04
N THR A 255 7.95 -8.00 -5.62
CA THR A 255 6.81 -8.29 -6.51
C THR A 255 6.17 -7.01 -7.07
N GLY A 256 6.08 -5.94 -6.27
CA GLY A 256 5.63 -4.62 -6.76
C GLY A 256 6.61 -3.95 -7.73
N MET A 257 7.91 -4.21 -7.56
CA MET A 257 8.96 -3.68 -8.44
C MET A 257 8.92 -4.31 -9.85
N ILE A 258 8.40 -5.53 -9.98
CA ILE A 258 8.28 -6.23 -11.27
C ILE A 258 7.46 -5.40 -12.27
N ASP A 259 6.38 -4.77 -11.85
CA ASP A 259 5.57 -3.95 -12.75
C ASP A 259 6.36 -2.75 -13.29
N MET A 260 7.13 -2.08 -12.44
CA MET A 260 7.98 -0.96 -12.87
C MET A 260 9.05 -1.40 -13.87
N LEU A 261 9.70 -2.55 -13.60
CA LEU A 261 10.75 -3.10 -14.45
C LEU A 261 10.25 -3.57 -15.81
N THR A 262 8.98 -3.95 -15.91
CA THR A 262 8.43 -4.59 -17.11
C THR A 262 7.46 -3.71 -17.87
N VAL A 263 6.61 -2.91 -17.20
CA VAL A 263 5.57 -2.13 -17.87
C VAL A 263 6.17 -1.05 -18.78
N ASN A 264 7.09 -0.24 -18.28
CA ASN A 264 7.68 0.85 -19.06
C ASN A 264 8.41 0.34 -20.32
N PRO A 265 9.40 -0.58 -20.25
CA PRO A 265 10.12 -1.02 -21.44
C PRO A 265 9.24 -1.88 -22.38
N CYS A 266 8.33 -2.68 -21.86
CA CYS A 266 7.43 -3.48 -22.69
C CYS A 266 6.36 -2.60 -23.38
N ALA A 267 5.84 -1.57 -22.71
CA ALA A 267 4.92 -0.61 -23.31
C ALA A 267 5.62 0.21 -24.42
N ALA A 268 6.86 0.66 -24.20
CA ALA A 268 7.66 1.32 -25.23
C ALA A 268 7.80 0.42 -26.48
N ALA A 269 8.20 -0.83 -26.29
CA ALA A 269 8.32 -1.79 -27.39
C ALA A 269 6.99 -2.08 -28.10
N ALA A 270 5.86 -2.06 -27.40
CA ALA A 270 4.53 -2.22 -27.99
C ALA A 270 4.10 -1.00 -28.81
N ILE A 271 4.41 0.21 -28.33
CA ILE A 271 4.14 1.49 -29.02
C ILE A 271 4.97 1.58 -30.30
N ASP A 272 6.24 1.16 -30.26
CA ASP A 272 7.13 1.18 -31.43
C ASP A 272 6.65 0.21 -32.52
N ARG A 273 6.05 -0.92 -32.15
CA ARG A 273 5.50 -1.91 -33.11
C ARG A 273 4.21 -1.41 -33.79
N GLN A 274 3.33 -0.73 -33.09
CA GLN A 274 2.03 -0.28 -33.61
C GLN A 274 1.67 1.12 -33.10
N PRO A 275 2.33 2.20 -33.58
CA PRO A 275 2.10 3.57 -33.10
C PRO A 275 0.65 4.03 -33.31
N GLN A 276 0.04 3.64 -34.42
CA GLN A 276 -1.33 4.06 -34.80
C GLN A 276 -2.38 3.64 -33.76
N ARG A 277 -2.18 2.52 -33.08
CA ARG A 277 -3.11 2.02 -32.04
C ARG A 277 -3.17 2.93 -30.82
N PHE A 278 -2.11 3.65 -30.53
CA PHE A 278 -1.99 4.56 -29.42
C PHE A 278 -2.21 6.04 -29.79
N ALA A 279 -2.48 6.31 -31.08
CA ALA A 279 -2.69 7.67 -31.59
C ALA A 279 -3.83 8.40 -30.85
N HIS A 280 -4.86 7.69 -30.40
CA HIS A 280 -5.97 8.27 -29.63
C HIS A 280 -5.56 8.74 -28.22
N LEU A 281 -4.41 8.28 -27.68
CA LEU A 281 -3.82 8.76 -26.44
C LEU A 281 -2.86 9.92 -26.66
N LEU A 282 -2.37 10.11 -27.87
CA LEU A 282 -1.48 11.20 -28.32
C LEU A 282 -2.24 12.49 -28.64
N GLY A 283 -3.39 12.72 -28.00
CA GLY A 283 -4.16 13.96 -28.16
C GLY A 283 -3.68 15.05 -27.18
N GLY A 284 -3.41 16.26 -27.68
CA GLY A 284 -3.02 17.43 -26.90
C GLY A 284 -1.52 17.52 -26.60
N GLU A 285 -1.10 17.22 -25.39
CA GLU A 285 0.24 17.54 -24.86
C GLU A 285 1.17 16.34 -24.69
N LEU A 286 0.69 15.11 -24.94
CA LEU A 286 1.46 13.87 -24.73
C LEU A 286 2.38 13.58 -25.93
N THR A 287 3.69 13.69 -25.70
CA THR A 287 4.70 13.25 -26.66
C THR A 287 4.88 11.73 -26.62
N ARG A 288 5.36 11.15 -27.72
CA ARG A 288 5.60 9.70 -27.86
C ARG A 288 6.50 9.16 -26.75
N ASP A 289 7.53 9.91 -26.36
CA ASP A 289 8.50 9.52 -25.34
C ASP A 289 7.90 9.49 -23.91
N MET A 290 6.85 10.25 -23.67
CA MET A 290 6.17 10.29 -22.36
C MET A 290 5.11 9.20 -22.22
N LEU A 291 4.67 8.58 -23.31
CA LEU A 291 3.55 7.65 -23.34
C LEU A 291 3.76 6.40 -22.48
N PRO A 292 4.95 5.73 -22.46
CA PRO A 292 5.18 4.60 -21.58
C PRO A 292 5.02 4.95 -20.10
N ASN A 293 5.60 6.10 -19.68
CA ASN A 293 5.49 6.59 -18.31
C ASN A 293 4.06 7.02 -17.95
N PHE A 294 3.31 7.58 -18.92
CA PHE A 294 1.89 7.90 -18.76
C PHE A 294 1.04 6.63 -18.53
N ILE A 295 1.28 5.58 -19.32
CA ILE A 295 0.59 4.28 -19.16
C ILE A 295 0.90 3.68 -17.77
N TYR A 296 2.18 3.65 -17.40
CA TYR A 296 2.59 3.14 -16.09
C TYR A 296 2.00 3.96 -14.93
N GLY A 297 2.05 5.29 -15.04
CA GLY A 297 1.51 6.19 -14.03
C GLY A 297 -0.02 6.10 -13.89
N SER A 298 -0.74 5.99 -15.01
CA SER A 298 -2.19 5.79 -15.02
C SER A 298 -2.57 4.43 -14.40
N TYR A 299 -1.83 3.37 -14.73
CA TYR A 299 -2.01 2.05 -14.15
C TYR A 299 -1.76 2.04 -12.64
N THR A 300 -0.59 2.51 -12.19
CA THR A 300 -0.19 2.45 -10.78
C THR A 300 -0.86 3.53 -9.93
N GLY A 301 -1.02 4.73 -10.47
CA GLY A 301 -1.60 5.89 -9.78
C GLY A 301 -3.11 5.81 -9.62
N LEU A 302 -3.82 5.29 -10.60
CA LEU A 302 -5.28 5.21 -10.59
C LEU A 302 -5.78 3.78 -10.33
N ALA A 303 -5.45 2.82 -11.23
CA ALA A 303 -6.04 1.48 -11.18
C ALA A 303 -5.57 0.68 -9.95
N VAL A 304 -4.24 0.56 -9.75
CA VAL A 304 -3.68 -0.17 -8.60
C VAL A 304 -4.01 0.52 -7.27
N ALA A 305 -4.01 1.86 -7.26
CA ALA A 305 -4.36 2.62 -6.06
C ALA A 305 -5.81 2.36 -5.61
N ALA A 306 -6.76 2.36 -6.56
CA ALA A 306 -8.16 2.05 -6.29
C ALA A 306 -8.35 0.58 -5.88
N ALA A 307 -7.68 -0.35 -6.58
CA ALA A 307 -7.74 -1.78 -6.29
C ALA A 307 -7.18 -2.14 -4.90
N GLY A 308 -6.12 -1.46 -4.41
CA GLY A 308 -5.44 -1.75 -3.15
C GLY A 308 -6.24 -1.47 -1.87
N LEU A 309 -7.38 -0.79 -1.96
CA LEU A 309 -8.19 -0.43 -0.78
C LEU A 309 -8.76 -1.64 -0.05
N VAL A 310 -9.41 -2.53 -0.77
CA VAL A 310 -10.13 -3.68 -0.20
C VAL A 310 -9.16 -4.70 0.41
N PRO A 311 -8.06 -5.11 -0.27
CA PRO A 311 -7.05 -5.98 0.32
C PRO A 311 -6.44 -5.43 1.61
N THR A 312 -6.27 -4.11 1.72
CA THR A 312 -5.78 -3.48 2.95
C THR A 312 -6.74 -3.67 4.13
N LEU A 313 -8.05 -3.56 3.89
CA LEU A 313 -9.07 -3.80 4.93
C LEU A 313 -9.09 -5.27 5.37
N THR A 314 -9.04 -6.21 4.43
CA THR A 314 -9.04 -7.65 4.77
C THR A 314 -7.76 -8.08 5.48
N ALA A 315 -6.61 -7.48 5.17
CA ALA A 315 -5.36 -7.68 5.90
C ALA A 315 -5.47 -7.25 7.37
N MET A 316 -6.19 -6.15 7.66
CA MET A 316 -6.47 -5.73 9.05
C MET A 316 -7.37 -6.73 9.79
N LEU A 317 -8.36 -7.32 9.11
CA LEU A 317 -9.17 -8.41 9.69
C LEU A 317 -8.31 -9.63 10.02
N GLY A 318 -7.38 -10.00 9.14
CA GLY A 318 -6.40 -11.06 9.42
C GLY A 318 -5.61 -10.80 10.70
N LYS A 319 -5.09 -9.58 10.86
CA LYS A 319 -4.36 -9.17 12.08
C LYS A 319 -5.24 -9.21 13.33
N SER A 320 -6.50 -8.80 13.25
CA SER A 320 -7.42 -8.82 14.40
C SER A 320 -7.77 -10.24 14.86
N ALA A 321 -7.82 -11.22 13.96
CA ALA A 321 -8.10 -12.62 14.27
C ALA A 321 -6.87 -13.39 14.78
N LEU A 322 -5.66 -12.82 14.62
CA LEU A 322 -4.38 -13.46 14.91
C LEU A 322 -4.28 -13.99 16.34
N ALA A 323 -4.57 -13.16 17.34
CA ALA A 323 -4.46 -13.54 18.74
C ALA A 323 -5.37 -14.73 19.09
N GLY A 324 -6.61 -14.71 18.59
CA GLY A 324 -7.58 -15.78 18.82
C GLY A 324 -7.17 -17.12 18.18
N VAL A 325 -6.64 -17.08 16.95
CA VAL A 325 -6.18 -18.31 16.28
C VAL A 325 -4.90 -18.83 16.95
N ALA A 326 -3.96 -17.96 17.31
CA ALA A 326 -2.73 -18.33 18.00
C ALA A 326 -3.00 -19.01 19.36
N GLU A 327 -3.94 -18.47 20.14
CA GLU A 327 -4.36 -19.03 21.43
C GLU A 327 -4.95 -20.45 21.27
N ALA A 328 -5.90 -20.61 20.32
CA ALA A 328 -6.52 -21.92 20.07
C ALA A 328 -5.49 -22.95 19.59
N PHE A 329 -4.55 -22.52 18.73
CA PHE A 329 -3.47 -23.37 18.23
C PHE A 329 -2.51 -23.80 19.37
N ALA A 330 -2.13 -22.88 20.25
CA ALA A 330 -1.28 -23.18 21.40
C ALA A 330 -1.93 -24.15 22.39
N LYS A 331 -3.28 -24.09 22.53
CA LYS A 331 -4.06 -25.02 23.36
C LYS A 331 -4.28 -26.39 22.71
N GLY A 332 -3.88 -26.58 21.44
CA GLY A 332 -4.12 -27.82 20.69
C GLY A 332 -5.60 -28.06 20.31
N ASP A 333 -6.47 -27.04 20.44
CA ASP A 333 -7.89 -27.15 20.09
C ASP A 333 -8.12 -26.94 18.60
N GLY A 334 -7.97 -28.01 17.81
CA GLY A 334 -8.13 -27.99 16.37
C GLY A 334 -9.51 -27.53 15.89
N LYS A 335 -10.59 -27.82 16.67
CA LYS A 335 -11.96 -27.37 16.31
C LYS A 335 -12.09 -25.86 16.48
N ALA A 336 -11.56 -25.29 17.55
CA ALA A 336 -11.56 -23.85 17.75
C ALA A 336 -10.70 -23.12 16.69
N VAL A 337 -9.55 -23.69 16.30
CA VAL A 337 -8.72 -23.19 15.20
C VAL A 337 -9.51 -23.15 13.89
N GLU A 338 -10.17 -24.27 13.54
CA GLU A 338 -10.99 -24.37 12.31
C GLU A 338 -12.13 -23.35 12.30
N GLN A 339 -12.88 -23.23 13.39
CA GLN A 339 -13.98 -22.27 13.50
C GLN A 339 -13.51 -20.83 13.38
N ARG A 340 -12.44 -20.44 14.08
CA ARG A 340 -11.89 -19.09 14.06
C ARG A 340 -11.31 -18.74 12.69
N LEU A 341 -10.62 -19.68 12.04
CA LEU A 341 -10.06 -19.51 10.71
C LEU A 341 -11.17 -19.35 9.64
N ASN A 342 -12.18 -20.24 9.65
CA ASN A 342 -13.32 -20.16 8.73
C ASN A 342 -14.13 -18.86 8.94
N LYS A 343 -14.33 -18.42 10.19
CA LYS A 343 -15.00 -17.16 10.50
C LYS A 343 -14.23 -15.95 9.96
N MET A 344 -12.92 -15.92 10.14
CA MET A 344 -12.06 -14.87 9.58
C MET A 344 -12.15 -14.86 8.04
N MET A 345 -11.98 -16.01 7.41
CA MET A 345 -12.04 -16.13 5.94
C MET A 345 -13.41 -15.76 5.39
N MET A 346 -14.51 -16.14 6.07
CA MET A 346 -15.86 -15.73 5.71
C MET A 346 -16.03 -14.21 5.76
N LEU A 347 -15.55 -13.54 6.81
CA LEU A 347 -15.62 -12.07 6.92
C LEU A 347 -14.81 -11.39 5.81
N CYS A 348 -13.61 -11.89 5.49
CA CYS A 348 -12.80 -11.38 4.39
C CYS A 348 -13.49 -11.58 3.04
N SER A 349 -14.08 -12.74 2.79
CA SER A 349 -14.82 -13.06 1.57
C SER A 349 -16.06 -12.19 1.42
N MET A 350 -16.79 -11.94 2.50
CA MET A 350 -17.97 -11.07 2.51
C MET A 350 -17.66 -9.64 2.09
N ILE A 351 -16.47 -9.13 2.36
CA ILE A 351 -16.03 -7.82 1.87
C ILE A 351 -15.47 -7.93 0.46
N ALA A 352 -14.69 -8.99 0.19
CA ALA A 352 -13.94 -9.12 -1.05
C ALA A 352 -14.82 -9.35 -2.29
N PHE A 353 -15.84 -10.24 -2.21
CA PHE A 353 -16.68 -10.58 -3.36
C PHE A 353 -17.49 -9.38 -3.89
N PRO A 354 -18.30 -8.68 -3.08
CA PRO A 354 -19.07 -7.54 -3.60
C PRO A 354 -18.17 -6.41 -4.07
N SER A 355 -17.06 -6.16 -3.38
CA SER A 355 -16.11 -5.12 -3.77
C SER A 355 -15.40 -5.44 -5.07
N ALA A 356 -14.92 -6.67 -5.25
CA ALA A 356 -14.24 -7.12 -6.48
C ALA A 356 -15.17 -7.04 -7.70
N MET A 357 -16.39 -7.56 -7.56
CA MET A 357 -17.39 -7.53 -8.62
C MET A 357 -17.83 -6.08 -8.92
N GLY A 358 -18.05 -5.26 -7.90
CA GLY A 358 -18.39 -3.84 -8.04
C GLY A 358 -17.30 -3.04 -8.75
N ILE A 359 -16.01 -3.26 -8.39
CA ILE A 359 -14.87 -2.64 -9.07
C ILE A 359 -14.81 -3.08 -10.53
N SER A 360 -15.00 -4.36 -10.83
CA SER A 360 -14.98 -4.86 -12.21
C SER A 360 -16.12 -4.28 -13.04
N LEU A 361 -17.33 -4.19 -12.47
CA LEU A 361 -18.52 -3.71 -13.17
C LEU A 361 -18.49 -2.19 -13.41
N MET A 362 -18.05 -1.43 -12.41
CA MET A 362 -18.13 0.04 -12.38
C MET A 362 -16.74 0.70 -12.42
N SER A 363 -15.74 0.05 -13.01
CA SER A 363 -14.34 0.51 -13.01
C SER A 363 -14.18 1.96 -13.50
N ARG A 364 -14.79 2.31 -14.65
CA ARG A 364 -14.73 3.67 -15.20
C ARG A 364 -15.41 4.68 -14.30
N GLN A 365 -16.61 4.36 -13.83
CA GLN A 365 -17.41 5.23 -12.96
C GLN A 365 -16.73 5.50 -11.61
N ILE A 366 -16.09 4.48 -11.04
CA ILE A 366 -15.31 4.61 -9.80
C ILE A 366 -14.12 5.56 -10.03
N LEU A 367 -13.40 5.40 -11.16
CA LEU A 367 -12.30 6.29 -11.48
C LEU A 367 -12.77 7.72 -11.76
N GLU A 368 -13.88 7.92 -12.47
CA GLU A 368 -14.49 9.23 -12.71
C GLU A 368 -14.93 9.92 -11.41
N LEU A 369 -15.41 9.13 -10.44
CA LEU A 369 -15.78 9.65 -9.12
C LEU A 369 -14.54 10.08 -8.32
N LEU A 370 -13.48 9.25 -8.32
CA LEU A 370 -12.27 9.48 -7.52
C LEU A 370 -11.34 10.51 -8.17
N PHE A 371 -11.15 10.44 -9.49
CA PHE A 371 -10.15 11.20 -10.25
C PHE A 371 -10.75 12.12 -11.31
N SER A 372 -11.81 12.82 -10.95
CA SER A 372 -12.51 13.73 -11.88
C SER A 372 -11.58 14.75 -12.53
N GLY A 373 -11.80 15.02 -13.84
CA GLY A 373 -11.01 15.97 -14.63
C GLY A 373 -9.82 15.36 -15.37
N ARG A 374 -9.63 14.04 -15.31
CA ARG A 374 -8.52 13.30 -15.94
C ARG A 374 -9.04 12.22 -16.89
N SER A 375 -9.71 12.67 -17.97
CA SER A 375 -10.40 11.76 -18.91
C SER A 375 -9.45 10.80 -19.64
N ALA A 376 -8.26 11.27 -20.04
CA ALA A 376 -7.26 10.46 -20.73
C ALA A 376 -6.68 9.37 -19.84
N GLU A 377 -6.30 9.72 -18.59
CA GLU A 377 -5.80 8.76 -17.62
C GLU A 377 -6.86 7.73 -17.21
N ILE A 378 -8.11 8.17 -17.07
CA ILE A 378 -9.24 7.28 -16.77
C ILE A 378 -9.48 6.31 -17.92
N ALA A 379 -9.43 6.79 -19.17
CA ALA A 379 -9.58 5.95 -20.36
C ALA A 379 -8.47 4.87 -20.43
N ALA A 380 -7.24 5.23 -20.08
CA ALA A 380 -6.10 4.30 -20.03
C ALA A 380 -6.19 3.31 -18.85
N ALA A 381 -6.65 3.75 -17.67
CA ALA A 381 -6.66 2.96 -16.45
C ALA A 381 -7.91 2.09 -16.26
N ALA A 382 -9.08 2.48 -16.79
CA ALA A 382 -10.35 1.79 -16.55
C ALA A 382 -10.37 0.32 -17.03
N PRO A 383 -9.84 -0.05 -18.21
CA PRO A 383 -9.74 -1.43 -18.64
C PRO A 383 -8.89 -2.28 -17.68
N SER A 384 -7.78 -1.71 -17.21
CA SER A 384 -6.90 -2.37 -16.23
C SER A 384 -7.59 -2.55 -14.88
N LEU A 385 -8.31 -1.55 -14.37
CA LEU A 385 -9.05 -1.65 -13.11
C LEU A 385 -10.17 -2.70 -13.19
N ARG A 386 -10.85 -2.80 -14.33
CA ARG A 386 -11.87 -3.82 -14.57
C ARG A 386 -11.32 -5.24 -14.36
N ILE A 387 -10.13 -5.50 -14.87
CA ILE A 387 -9.44 -6.80 -14.73
C ILE A 387 -8.90 -6.98 -13.30
N LEU A 388 -8.34 -5.91 -12.71
CA LEU A 388 -7.82 -5.92 -11.34
C LEU A 388 -8.90 -6.23 -10.29
N GLY A 389 -10.19 -6.07 -10.59
CA GLY A 389 -11.26 -6.52 -9.70
C GLY A 389 -11.12 -7.99 -9.30
N ALA A 390 -10.74 -8.88 -10.23
CA ALA A 390 -10.43 -10.28 -9.91
C ALA A 390 -9.20 -10.40 -8.98
N ALA A 391 -8.15 -9.61 -9.22
CA ALA A 391 -6.98 -9.57 -8.35
C ALA A 391 -7.32 -9.09 -6.94
N VAL A 392 -8.24 -8.11 -6.80
CA VAL A 392 -8.74 -7.62 -5.49
C VAL A 392 -9.32 -8.75 -4.66
N LEU A 393 -10.14 -9.63 -5.27
CA LEU A 393 -10.68 -10.80 -4.59
C LEU A 393 -9.57 -11.73 -4.10
N LEU A 394 -8.64 -12.08 -4.98
CA LEU A 394 -7.55 -13.01 -4.70
C LEU A 394 -6.60 -12.47 -3.62
N MET A 395 -6.19 -11.21 -3.71
CA MET A 395 -5.37 -10.52 -2.71
C MET A 395 -6.07 -10.41 -1.35
N SER A 396 -7.36 -10.15 -1.35
CA SER A 396 -8.16 -10.03 -0.12
C SER A 396 -8.27 -11.34 0.65
N LEU A 397 -8.11 -12.47 0.00
CA LEU A 397 -8.07 -13.80 0.62
C LEU A 397 -6.66 -14.24 0.98
N SER A 398 -5.65 -13.90 0.17
CA SER A 398 -4.25 -14.30 0.41
C SER A 398 -3.59 -13.56 1.57
N LEU A 399 -3.82 -12.25 1.73
CA LEU A 399 -3.17 -11.44 2.76
C LEU A 399 -3.52 -11.88 4.21
N PRO A 400 -4.79 -12.18 4.58
CA PRO A 400 -5.11 -12.78 5.87
C PRO A 400 -4.44 -14.14 6.08
N CYS A 401 -4.36 -14.98 5.02
CA CYS A 401 -3.68 -16.27 5.08
C CYS A 401 -2.19 -16.10 5.39
N PHE A 402 -1.50 -15.12 4.82
CA PHE A 402 -0.10 -14.82 5.15
C PHE A 402 0.09 -14.50 6.63
N THR A 403 -0.79 -13.67 7.18
CA THR A 403 -0.77 -13.34 8.61
C THR A 403 -0.92 -14.62 9.47
N MET A 404 -1.84 -15.51 9.10
CA MET A 404 -2.04 -16.79 9.80
C MET A 404 -0.85 -17.73 9.64
N MET A 405 -0.27 -17.85 8.45
CA MET A 405 0.92 -18.67 8.22
C MET A 405 2.12 -18.19 9.04
N GLN A 406 2.32 -16.86 9.15
CA GLN A 406 3.38 -16.29 9.98
C GLN A 406 3.16 -16.63 11.46
N THR A 407 1.92 -16.57 11.96
CA THR A 407 1.53 -16.94 13.32
C THR A 407 1.79 -18.42 13.61
N LEU A 408 1.53 -19.29 12.64
CA LEU A 408 1.77 -20.73 12.73
C LEU A 408 3.24 -21.13 12.50
N GLY A 409 4.17 -20.16 12.49
CA GLY A 409 5.62 -20.39 12.31
C GLY A 409 6.04 -20.77 10.88
N ARG A 410 5.18 -20.54 9.88
CA ARG A 410 5.40 -20.90 8.47
C ARG A 410 5.88 -19.74 7.59
N SER A 411 6.60 -18.76 8.16
CA SER A 411 7.09 -17.56 7.45
C SER A 411 7.94 -17.88 6.22
N LYS A 412 8.75 -18.95 6.25
CA LYS A 412 9.54 -19.41 5.08
C LYS A 412 8.65 -19.81 3.90
N GLN A 413 7.49 -20.40 4.16
CA GLN A 413 6.54 -20.78 3.10
C GLN A 413 5.88 -19.56 2.48
N VAL A 414 5.54 -18.52 3.27
CA VAL A 414 5.06 -17.24 2.75
C VAL A 414 6.09 -16.62 1.79
N MET A 415 7.34 -16.58 2.19
CA MET A 415 8.44 -16.09 1.36
C MET A 415 8.54 -16.86 0.04
N LEU A 416 8.47 -18.19 0.07
CA LEU A 416 8.54 -19.03 -1.13
C LEU A 416 7.36 -18.81 -2.07
N ILE A 417 6.12 -18.73 -1.52
CA ILE A 417 4.93 -18.44 -2.31
C ILE A 417 5.05 -17.09 -3.02
N MET A 418 5.54 -16.06 -2.31
CA MET A 418 5.73 -14.73 -2.90
C MET A 418 6.81 -14.71 -3.98
N LEU A 419 7.92 -15.45 -3.79
CA LEU A 419 8.96 -15.60 -4.81
C LEU A 419 8.44 -16.27 -6.07
N CYS A 420 7.75 -17.42 -5.92
CA CYS A 420 7.16 -18.13 -7.05
C CYS A 420 6.08 -17.28 -7.75
N GLY A 421 5.23 -16.61 -6.99
CA GLY A 421 4.23 -15.68 -7.52
C GLY A 421 4.87 -14.52 -8.29
N GLY A 422 5.96 -13.96 -7.76
CA GLY A 422 6.76 -12.94 -8.45
C GLY A 422 7.36 -13.44 -9.77
N ALA A 423 7.89 -14.65 -9.79
CA ALA A 423 8.40 -15.27 -11.03
C ALA A 423 7.31 -15.46 -12.07
N VAL A 424 6.13 -15.94 -11.65
CA VAL A 424 4.94 -16.07 -12.52
C VAL A 424 4.53 -14.71 -13.06
N LYS A 425 4.49 -13.68 -12.21
CA LYS A 425 4.16 -12.31 -12.60
C LYS A 425 5.15 -11.75 -13.63
N LEU A 426 6.45 -11.95 -13.39
CA LEU A 426 7.50 -11.49 -14.31
C LEU A 426 7.34 -12.13 -15.70
N ALA A 427 7.18 -13.45 -15.74
CA ALA A 427 6.99 -14.16 -16.99
C ALA A 427 5.72 -13.70 -17.72
N ALA A 428 4.60 -13.59 -17.02
CA ALA A 428 3.35 -13.13 -17.60
C ALA A 428 3.42 -11.67 -18.09
N ASN A 429 4.09 -10.75 -17.36
CA ASN A 429 4.29 -9.37 -17.78
C ASN A 429 5.07 -9.30 -19.10
N VAL A 430 6.22 -10.00 -19.16
CA VAL A 430 7.08 -9.98 -20.37
C VAL A 430 6.34 -10.55 -21.58
N LEU A 431 5.53 -11.59 -21.41
CA LEU A 431 4.78 -12.20 -22.49
C LEU A 431 3.60 -11.34 -22.95
N LEU A 432 2.81 -10.81 -22.03
CA LEU A 432 1.55 -10.13 -22.34
C LEU A 432 1.74 -8.66 -22.75
N ILE A 433 2.56 -7.88 -22.05
CA ILE A 433 2.67 -6.44 -22.30
C ILE A 433 3.37 -6.14 -23.65
N ARG A 434 4.27 -7.02 -24.11
CA ARG A 434 4.92 -6.91 -25.42
C ARG A 434 3.95 -7.05 -26.60
N LEU A 435 2.77 -7.61 -26.37
CA LEU A 435 1.73 -7.72 -27.38
C LEU A 435 0.94 -6.39 -27.42
N PRO A 436 0.90 -5.65 -28.56
CA PRO A 436 0.22 -4.37 -28.64
C PRO A 436 -1.27 -4.42 -28.25
N ALA A 437 -1.89 -5.61 -28.40
CA ALA A 437 -3.27 -5.84 -27.96
C ALA A 437 -3.46 -5.69 -26.45
N PHE A 438 -2.45 -6.02 -25.66
CA PHE A 438 -2.50 -6.08 -24.20
C PHE A 438 -1.61 -5.04 -23.51
N ALA A 439 -1.01 -4.09 -24.26
CA ALA A 439 -0.09 -3.11 -23.69
C ALA A 439 -0.67 -2.29 -22.52
N LEU A 440 -1.97 -1.98 -22.55
CA LEU A 440 -2.68 -1.27 -21.47
C LEU A 440 -3.19 -2.20 -20.37
N THR A 441 -3.46 -3.46 -20.66
CA THR A 441 -4.14 -4.39 -19.74
C THR A 441 -3.29 -5.59 -19.32
N GLY A 442 -2.17 -5.83 -20.00
CA GLY A 442 -1.31 -6.99 -19.76
C GLY A 442 -0.77 -7.05 -18.33
N ALA A 443 -0.39 -5.90 -17.75
CA ALA A 443 0.03 -5.82 -16.36
C ALA A 443 -1.09 -6.20 -15.37
N ALA A 444 -2.34 -5.88 -15.68
CA ALA A 444 -3.48 -6.27 -14.87
C ALA A 444 -3.76 -7.78 -14.97
N ILE A 445 -3.70 -8.34 -16.18
CA ILE A 445 -3.89 -9.78 -16.42
C ILE A 445 -2.79 -10.59 -15.71
N SER A 446 -1.53 -10.20 -15.86
CA SER A 446 -0.41 -10.88 -15.19
C SER A 446 -0.51 -10.80 -13.67
N THR A 447 -1.02 -9.69 -13.12
CA THR A 447 -1.31 -9.55 -11.70
C THR A 447 -2.39 -10.55 -11.26
N VAL A 448 -3.48 -10.71 -12.03
CA VAL A 448 -4.52 -11.71 -11.74
C VAL A 448 -3.94 -13.12 -11.75
N ILE A 449 -3.13 -13.48 -12.75
CA ILE A 449 -2.52 -14.83 -12.87
C ILE A 449 -1.60 -15.09 -11.66
N SER A 450 -0.74 -14.14 -11.32
CA SER A 450 0.16 -14.24 -10.17
C SER A 450 -0.62 -14.37 -8.86
N GLU A 451 -1.62 -13.51 -8.64
CA GLU A 451 -2.42 -13.53 -7.42
C GLU A 451 -3.30 -14.79 -7.32
N ALA A 452 -3.74 -15.37 -8.43
CA ALA A 452 -4.43 -16.65 -8.43
C ALA A 452 -3.51 -17.78 -7.91
N PHE A 453 -2.28 -17.83 -8.39
CA PHE A 453 -1.28 -18.77 -7.90
C PHE A 453 -1.00 -18.55 -6.39
N ILE A 454 -0.74 -17.30 -5.99
CA ILE A 454 -0.46 -16.91 -4.60
C ILE A 454 -1.63 -17.28 -3.69
N CYS A 455 -2.87 -16.98 -4.09
CA CYS A 455 -4.07 -17.26 -3.32
C CYS A 455 -4.31 -18.75 -3.14
N LEU A 456 -4.22 -19.53 -4.21
CA LEU A 456 -4.38 -20.99 -4.15
C LEU A 456 -3.36 -21.63 -3.20
N CYS A 457 -2.08 -21.26 -3.33
CA CYS A 457 -1.02 -21.79 -2.47
C CYS A 457 -1.21 -21.35 -1.01
N SER A 458 -1.48 -20.07 -0.76
CA SER A 458 -1.60 -19.53 0.60
C SER A 458 -2.80 -20.12 1.34
N VAL A 459 -3.97 -20.20 0.71
CA VAL A 459 -5.17 -20.80 1.32
C VAL A 459 -4.92 -22.29 1.62
N ARG A 460 -4.43 -23.06 0.62
CA ARG A 460 -4.17 -24.49 0.80
C ARG A 460 -3.18 -24.77 1.92
N ILE A 461 -2.08 -24.02 1.97
CA ILE A 461 -1.04 -24.22 2.98
C ILE A 461 -1.52 -23.77 4.37
N THR A 462 -2.27 -22.67 4.47
CA THR A 462 -2.84 -22.19 5.74
C THR A 462 -3.75 -23.26 6.36
N TYR A 463 -4.71 -23.79 5.60
CA TYR A 463 -5.62 -24.80 6.11
C TYR A 463 -4.92 -26.11 6.46
N ARG A 464 -3.92 -26.54 5.67
CA ARG A 464 -3.10 -27.70 6.01
C ARG A 464 -2.26 -27.49 7.27
N ALA A 465 -1.65 -26.32 7.44
CA ALA A 465 -0.84 -26.00 8.61
C ALA A 465 -1.68 -25.89 9.89
N ALA A 466 -2.91 -25.45 9.75
CA ALA A 466 -3.88 -25.37 10.85
C ALA A 466 -4.56 -26.71 11.16
N GLY A 467 -4.40 -27.75 10.32
CA GLY A 467 -5.15 -29.01 10.44
C GLY A 467 -6.66 -28.85 10.27
N ALA A 468 -7.08 -27.76 9.61
CA ALA A 468 -8.48 -27.33 9.51
C ALA A 468 -9.06 -27.65 8.12
N ARG A 469 -10.39 -27.76 8.04
CA ARG A 469 -11.13 -27.90 6.77
C ARG A 469 -11.78 -26.57 6.38
N CYS A 470 -11.66 -26.22 5.09
CA CYS A 470 -12.31 -25.03 4.56
C CYS A 470 -13.81 -25.26 4.38
N ASP A 471 -14.63 -24.47 5.03
CA ASP A 471 -16.08 -24.44 4.81
C ASP A 471 -16.40 -23.65 3.53
N ARG A 472 -16.32 -24.35 2.37
CA ARG A 472 -16.53 -23.73 1.07
C ARG A 472 -17.88 -23.04 0.92
N LYS A 473 -18.93 -23.57 1.58
CA LYS A 473 -20.28 -23.02 1.52
C LYS A 473 -20.34 -21.63 2.16
N ASN A 474 -19.83 -21.50 3.36
CA ASN A 474 -19.88 -20.24 4.09
C ASN A 474 -18.76 -19.26 3.68
N VAL A 475 -17.60 -19.76 3.25
CA VAL A 475 -16.44 -18.93 2.89
C VAL A 475 -16.50 -18.44 1.43
N LEU A 476 -17.06 -19.23 0.51
CA LEU A 476 -17.06 -18.89 -0.93
C LEU A 476 -18.46 -18.71 -1.50
N LEU A 477 -19.36 -19.69 -1.36
CA LEU A 477 -20.66 -19.67 -2.06
C LEU A 477 -21.58 -18.55 -1.57
N LYS A 478 -21.78 -18.42 -0.26
CA LYS A 478 -22.65 -17.36 0.30
C LYS A 478 -22.13 -15.95 -0.03
N PRO A 479 -20.81 -15.61 0.18
CA PRO A 479 -20.29 -14.30 -0.21
C PRO A 479 -20.35 -14.03 -1.72
N CYS A 480 -20.14 -15.05 -2.56
CA CYS A 480 -20.29 -14.92 -4.00
C CYS A 480 -21.71 -14.53 -4.40
N TYR A 481 -22.70 -15.23 -3.84
CA TYR A 481 -24.13 -14.94 -4.11
C TYR A 481 -24.51 -13.54 -3.63
N THR A 482 -24.11 -13.14 -2.41
CA THR A 482 -24.40 -11.79 -1.89
C THR A 482 -23.74 -10.70 -2.74
N GLY A 483 -22.51 -10.95 -3.23
CA GLY A 483 -21.82 -10.07 -4.15
C GLY A 483 -22.52 -9.94 -5.51
N LEU A 484 -23.01 -11.04 -6.08
CA LEU A 484 -23.78 -11.03 -7.34
C LEU A 484 -25.08 -10.22 -7.19
N MET A 485 -25.82 -10.42 -6.11
CA MET A 485 -27.06 -9.67 -5.86
C MET A 485 -26.80 -8.17 -5.69
N ALA A 486 -25.74 -7.80 -4.98
CA ALA A 486 -25.33 -6.41 -4.82
C ALA A 486 -24.95 -5.76 -6.16
N CYS A 487 -24.21 -6.47 -7.01
CA CYS A 487 -23.82 -6.00 -8.35
C CYS A 487 -25.02 -5.90 -9.30
N ALA A 488 -25.94 -6.87 -9.25
CA ALA A 488 -27.18 -6.80 -10.01
C ALA A 488 -28.00 -5.56 -9.62
N ALA A 489 -28.11 -5.29 -8.33
CA ALA A 489 -28.78 -4.08 -7.84
C ALA A 489 -28.09 -2.79 -8.34
N ALA A 490 -26.76 -2.72 -8.28
CA ALA A 490 -26.01 -1.58 -8.80
C ALA A 490 -26.24 -1.36 -10.29
N PHE A 491 -26.19 -2.44 -11.08
CA PHE A 491 -26.42 -2.40 -12.51
C PHE A 491 -27.85 -1.95 -12.87
N LEU A 492 -28.86 -2.57 -12.25
CA LEU A 492 -30.27 -2.23 -12.47
C LEU A 492 -30.57 -0.78 -12.07
N THR A 493 -30.13 -0.35 -10.88
CA THR A 493 -30.29 1.03 -10.43
C THR A 493 -29.68 2.01 -11.42
N ARG A 494 -28.47 1.73 -11.91
CA ARG A 494 -27.83 2.58 -12.91
C ARG A 494 -28.62 2.63 -14.21
N GLN A 495 -29.10 1.51 -14.74
CA GLN A 495 -29.91 1.46 -15.97
C GLN A 495 -31.23 2.20 -15.82
N LEU A 496 -31.88 2.09 -14.66
CA LEU A 496 -33.12 2.81 -14.38
C LEU A 496 -32.90 4.33 -14.30
N LEU A 497 -31.86 4.77 -13.59
CA LEU A 497 -31.54 6.19 -13.42
C LEU A 497 -31.08 6.86 -14.72
N LEU A 498 -30.45 6.12 -15.64
CA LEU A 498 -30.08 6.63 -16.97
C LEU A 498 -31.27 6.92 -17.88
N LYS A 499 -32.44 6.31 -17.60
CA LYS A 499 -33.70 6.58 -18.34
C LYS A 499 -34.38 7.88 -17.91
N TRP A 500 -33.97 8.49 -16.80
CA TRP A 500 -34.55 9.73 -16.28
C TRP A 500 -33.69 10.92 -16.70
N ASP A 501 -34.12 11.66 -17.70
CA ASP A 501 -33.36 12.75 -18.33
C ASP A 501 -32.83 13.79 -17.35
N PHE A 502 -33.60 14.12 -16.30
CA PHE A 502 -33.19 15.08 -15.27
C PHE A 502 -31.97 14.62 -14.44
N ILE A 503 -31.81 13.30 -14.21
CA ILE A 503 -30.75 12.71 -13.41
C ILE A 503 -29.57 12.31 -14.32
N ALA A 504 -29.84 11.98 -15.59
CA ALA A 504 -28.85 11.57 -16.58
C ALA A 504 -27.73 12.62 -16.78
N VAL A 505 -28.03 13.90 -16.57
CA VAL A 505 -27.08 15.02 -16.63
C VAL A 505 -26.02 14.99 -15.52
N LYS A 506 -26.23 14.22 -14.45
CA LYS A 506 -25.31 14.15 -13.30
C LYS A 506 -24.73 12.74 -13.09
N PRO A 507 -23.76 12.29 -13.91
CA PRO A 507 -23.25 10.91 -13.88
C PRO A 507 -22.63 10.50 -12.54
N ARG A 508 -22.08 11.44 -11.78
CA ARG A 508 -21.54 11.18 -10.43
C ARG A 508 -22.64 10.83 -9.43
N LEU A 509 -23.78 11.52 -9.50
CA LEU A 509 -24.92 11.24 -8.63
C LEU A 509 -25.50 9.86 -8.92
N ILE A 510 -25.58 9.47 -10.20
CA ILE A 510 -26.03 8.13 -10.61
C ILE A 510 -25.11 7.06 -10.01
N THR A 511 -23.79 7.27 -10.08
CA THR A 511 -22.81 6.34 -9.52
C THR A 511 -22.95 6.22 -8.00
N LEU A 512 -23.11 7.34 -7.28
CA LEU A 512 -23.30 7.33 -5.83
C LEU A 512 -24.60 6.62 -5.43
N LEU A 513 -25.70 6.89 -6.12
CA LEU A 513 -26.98 6.22 -5.87
C LEU A 513 -26.91 4.72 -6.18
N ALA A 514 -26.28 4.33 -7.28
CA ALA A 514 -26.10 2.93 -7.63
C ALA A 514 -25.28 2.18 -6.55
N VAL A 515 -24.21 2.78 -6.04
CA VAL A 515 -23.42 2.23 -4.93
C VAL A 515 -24.25 2.15 -3.65
N PHE A 516 -25.02 3.19 -3.33
CA PHE A 516 -25.87 3.23 -2.14
C PHE A 516 -26.92 2.10 -2.14
N PHE A 517 -27.66 1.94 -3.23
CA PHE A 517 -28.65 0.86 -3.36
C PHE A 517 -28.00 -0.53 -3.40
N SER A 518 -26.80 -0.65 -3.98
CA SER A 518 -26.01 -1.88 -3.93
C SER A 518 -25.64 -2.26 -2.50
N VAL A 519 -25.23 -1.30 -1.67
CA VAL A 519 -24.92 -1.54 -0.24
C VAL A 519 -26.17 -1.97 0.53
N ILE A 520 -27.33 -1.33 0.30
CA ILE A 520 -28.59 -1.72 0.94
C ILE A 520 -28.94 -3.16 0.55
N MET A 521 -28.90 -3.49 -0.73
CA MET A 521 -29.21 -4.83 -1.23
C MET A 521 -28.24 -5.88 -0.70
N TYR A 522 -26.96 -5.52 -0.59
CA TYR A 522 -25.95 -6.35 0.06
C TYR A 522 -26.29 -6.64 1.52
N LEU A 523 -26.64 -5.62 2.32
CA LEU A 523 -27.02 -5.78 3.73
C LEU A 523 -28.26 -6.65 3.89
N ILE A 524 -29.26 -6.49 3.03
CA ILE A 524 -30.48 -7.32 3.02
C ILE A 524 -30.11 -8.78 2.73
N THR A 525 -29.33 -9.05 1.69
CA THR A 525 -28.95 -10.42 1.32
C THR A 525 -28.07 -11.09 2.37
N VAL A 526 -27.18 -10.34 3.02
CA VAL A 526 -26.37 -10.84 4.16
C VAL A 526 -27.27 -11.18 5.35
N ALA A 527 -28.25 -10.33 5.67
CA ALA A 527 -29.19 -10.59 6.76
C ALA A 527 -30.06 -11.83 6.52
N LEU A 528 -30.41 -12.11 5.27
CA LEU A 528 -31.22 -13.27 4.88
C LEU A 528 -30.42 -14.58 4.84
N LEU A 529 -29.17 -14.54 4.36
CA LEU A 529 -28.36 -15.75 4.10
C LEU A 529 -27.42 -16.14 5.26
N CYS A 530 -26.97 -15.15 6.01
CA CYS A 530 -26.19 -15.38 7.21
C CYS A 530 -27.17 -15.31 8.38
N GLU A 531 -27.46 -16.43 9.04
CA GLU A 531 -28.11 -16.50 10.35
C GLU A 531 -27.25 -15.79 11.42
N MET A 532 -26.91 -14.52 11.15
CA MET A 532 -26.20 -13.73 12.14
C MET A 532 -27.17 -13.43 13.29
N PRO A 533 -26.82 -13.73 14.53
CA PRO A 533 -27.66 -13.34 15.65
C PRO A 533 -27.91 -11.83 15.54
N LYS A 534 -29.18 -11.43 15.47
CA LYS A 534 -29.66 -10.04 15.25
C LYS A 534 -29.02 -8.99 16.16
N LYS A 535 -28.27 -9.43 17.21
CA LYS A 535 -27.55 -8.57 18.16
C LYS A 535 -26.18 -8.04 17.66
N THR A 536 -25.56 -8.64 16.64
CA THR A 536 -24.18 -8.26 16.26
C THR A 536 -24.08 -7.17 15.20
N LEU A 537 -25.03 -7.04 14.30
CA LEU A 537 -25.02 -5.98 13.26
C LEU A 537 -25.39 -4.60 13.84
N PHE A 538 -26.36 -4.54 14.76
CA PHE A 538 -26.79 -3.29 15.41
C PHE A 538 -25.86 -2.86 16.57
N SER A 539 -25.22 -3.82 17.28
CA SER A 539 -24.34 -3.48 18.40
C SER A 539 -22.98 -2.94 18.00
N ALA A 540 -22.49 -3.25 16.80
CA ALA A 540 -21.26 -2.64 16.26
C ALA A 540 -21.45 -1.15 15.91
N PHE A 541 -22.67 -0.74 15.54
CA PHE A 541 -23.01 0.67 15.26
C PHE A 541 -23.51 1.44 16.50
N CYS A 542 -24.12 0.76 17.50
CA CYS A 542 -24.77 1.41 18.64
C CYS A 542 -23.98 1.42 19.96
N LYS A 543 -22.80 0.79 20.04
CA LYS A 543 -22.02 0.70 21.30
C LYS A 543 -21.23 1.96 21.68
N LYS A 544 -21.53 3.12 21.06
CA LYS A 544 -20.86 4.40 21.38
C LYS A 544 -21.61 5.28 22.39
N ASN A 545 -22.76 4.87 22.95
CA ASN A 545 -23.56 5.75 23.82
C ASN A 545 -24.01 5.15 25.17
N ARG A 546 -23.22 4.22 25.77
CA ARG A 546 -23.48 3.80 27.16
C ARG A 546 -22.20 3.55 27.93
N LYS A 547 -21.42 4.60 28.15
CA LYS A 547 -20.47 4.71 29.28
C LYS A 547 -20.23 6.21 29.54
N ASN A 548 -21.26 6.87 29.99
CA ASN A 548 -21.22 8.13 30.76
C ASN A 548 -22.64 8.33 31.32
N THR A 549 -22.96 7.64 32.34
CA THR A 549 -23.83 7.92 33.48
C THR A 549 -23.33 7.08 34.63
#